data_7974c707189b93fdcd16ae0a48ae7435
#
_entry.id   7974c707189b93fdcd16ae0a48ae7435
#
_cell.length_a   1.000
_cell.length_b   1.000
_cell.length_c   1.000
_cell.angle_alpha   90.00
_cell.angle_beta   90.00
_cell.angle_gamma   90.00
#
_symmetry.space_group_name_H-M   'P 1'
#
loop_
_entity.id
_entity.type
_entity.pdbx_description
1 polymer ?
#
loop_
_entity_poly.entity_id
_entity_poly.type
_entity_poly.pdbx_seq_one_letter_code
_entity_poly.pdbx_strand_id
1 'polypeptide(L)'
;MYKKLTVMAVVICLTLFMGLAGCAKKQVRHLASDVCLVTPEQTTREQVLSYLGPPDEQYEMAEGGETWIYYDVKKSTLAETPYIGDSIGDKKYDMVKVTFSGDIVKTCIYRSLTEEEFQQGGSSK
;
A
#
# COMPACT_ATOMS: atom_id res chain seq x y z
N MET A 1 -3.04 -53.29 -3.39
CA MET A 1 -3.46 -52.36 -4.46
C MET A 1 -3.99 -51.06 -3.93
N TYR A 2 -4.88 -51.05 -2.95
CA TYR A 2 -5.48 -49.80 -2.39
C TYR A 2 -4.50 -48.87 -1.70
N LYS A 3 -3.46 -49.38 -1.00
CA LYS A 3 -2.42 -48.54 -0.35
C LYS A 3 -1.62 -47.68 -1.34
N LYS A 4 -1.33 -48.20 -2.52
CA LYS A 4 -0.61 -47.42 -3.55
C LYS A 4 -1.51 -46.35 -4.18
N LEU A 5 -2.80 -46.63 -4.31
CA LEU A 5 -3.78 -45.69 -4.84
C LEU A 5 -4.04 -44.52 -3.87
N THR A 6 -4.13 -44.79 -2.57
CA THR A 6 -4.29 -43.76 -1.54
C THR A 6 -3.05 -42.88 -1.40
N VAL A 7 -1.84 -43.43 -1.50
CA VAL A 7 -0.60 -42.65 -1.46
C VAL A 7 -0.50 -41.74 -2.69
N MET A 8 -0.84 -42.23 -3.89
CA MET A 8 -0.89 -41.38 -5.08
C MET A 8 -1.92 -40.26 -4.96
N ALA A 9 -3.11 -40.52 -4.44
CA ALA A 9 -4.15 -39.52 -4.25
C ALA A 9 -3.71 -38.43 -3.24
N VAL A 10 -3.04 -38.82 -2.15
CA VAL A 10 -2.50 -37.85 -1.17
C VAL A 10 -1.39 -37.01 -1.74
N VAL A 11 -0.49 -37.58 -2.54
CA VAL A 11 0.60 -36.83 -3.20
C VAL A 11 0.03 -35.82 -4.23
N ILE A 12 -0.99 -36.20 -4.99
CA ILE A 12 -1.65 -35.30 -5.94
C ILE A 12 -2.39 -34.17 -5.21
N CYS A 13 -3.06 -34.45 -4.09
CA CYS A 13 -3.66 -33.39 -3.27
C CYS A 13 -2.63 -32.43 -2.67
N LEU A 14 -1.48 -32.94 -2.20
CA LEU A 14 -0.40 -32.11 -1.65
C LEU A 14 0.23 -31.21 -2.70
N THR A 15 0.39 -31.67 -3.92
CA THR A 15 0.95 -30.87 -5.03
C THR A 15 -0.01 -29.79 -5.53
N LEU A 16 -1.33 -30.05 -5.48
CA LEU A 16 -2.33 -29.02 -5.83
C LEU A 16 -2.40 -27.89 -4.78
N PHE A 17 -2.06 -28.17 -3.51
CA PHE A 17 -2.11 -27.14 -2.45
C PHE A 17 -0.94 -26.16 -2.48
N MET A 18 0.19 -26.51 -3.12
CA MET A 18 1.36 -25.64 -3.23
C MET A 18 1.28 -24.56 -4.34
N GLY A 19 0.24 -24.57 -5.17
CA GLY A 19 0.11 -23.67 -6.32
C GLY A 19 -0.51 -22.30 -6.04
N LEU A 20 -0.93 -21.99 -4.80
CA LEU A 20 -1.66 -20.74 -4.46
C LEU A 20 -0.80 -19.66 -3.77
N ALA A 21 0.53 -19.77 -3.81
CA ALA A 21 1.39 -18.64 -3.48
C ALA A 21 1.36 -17.62 -4.62
N GLY A 22 0.23 -16.94 -4.78
CA GLY A 22 0.09 -15.80 -5.66
C GLY A 22 1.04 -14.69 -5.20
N CYS A 23 2.04 -14.36 -6.02
CA CYS A 23 2.84 -13.17 -5.83
C CYS A 23 1.90 -11.95 -5.82
N ALA A 24 1.64 -11.39 -4.66
CA ALA A 24 1.01 -10.09 -4.53
C ALA A 24 1.98 -9.05 -5.10
N LYS A 25 1.88 -8.76 -6.40
CA LYS A 25 2.55 -7.61 -7.00
C LYS A 25 2.00 -6.36 -6.31
N LYS A 26 2.88 -5.59 -5.66
CA LYS A 26 2.54 -4.25 -5.16
C LYS A 26 2.00 -3.46 -6.36
N GLN A 27 0.75 -3.03 -6.28
CA GLN A 27 0.14 -2.20 -7.32
C GLN A 27 0.95 -0.91 -7.47
N VAL A 28 1.25 -0.55 -8.71
CA VAL A 28 1.80 0.77 -9.01
C VAL A 28 0.69 1.78 -8.74
N ARG A 29 0.86 2.58 -7.69
CA ARG A 29 -0.07 3.61 -7.28
C ARG A 29 0.37 4.95 -7.85
N HIS A 30 -0.59 5.76 -8.24
CA HIS A 30 -0.37 7.16 -8.59
C HIS A 30 -1.08 8.03 -7.55
N LEU A 31 -0.57 8.04 -6.31
CA LEU A 31 -1.23 8.67 -5.16
C LEU A 31 -1.72 10.10 -5.46
N ALA A 32 -0.93 10.88 -6.20
CA ALA A 32 -1.31 12.26 -6.56
C ALA A 32 -2.58 12.35 -7.43
N SER A 33 -2.85 11.35 -8.26
CA SER A 33 -4.04 11.27 -9.11
C SER A 33 -5.18 10.57 -8.41
N ASP A 34 -4.86 9.48 -7.73
CA ASP A 34 -5.86 8.58 -7.15
C ASP A 34 -6.52 9.20 -5.91
N VAL A 35 -5.79 10.06 -5.18
CA VAL A 35 -6.33 10.81 -4.03
C VAL A 35 -7.48 11.73 -4.41
N CYS A 36 -7.53 12.24 -5.65
CA CYS A 36 -8.63 13.08 -6.13
C CYS A 36 -9.98 12.33 -6.21
N LEU A 37 -9.96 10.99 -6.20
CA LEU A 37 -11.16 10.16 -6.19
C LEU A 37 -11.75 10.01 -4.78
N VAL A 38 -10.96 10.30 -3.75
CA VAL A 38 -11.39 10.20 -2.36
C VAL A 38 -12.04 11.50 -1.92
N THR A 39 -13.37 11.48 -1.77
CA THR A 39 -14.16 12.64 -1.32
C THR A 39 -14.54 12.44 0.15
N PRO A 40 -14.12 13.35 1.06
CA PRO A 40 -14.54 13.32 2.46
C PRO A 40 -16.07 13.30 2.58
N GLU A 41 -16.57 12.60 3.60
CA GLU A 41 -17.99 12.40 3.92
C GLU A 41 -18.83 11.64 2.88
N GLN A 42 -18.21 11.19 1.77
CA GLN A 42 -18.90 10.45 0.71
C GLN A 42 -18.24 9.10 0.41
N THR A 43 -16.91 9.06 0.41
CA THR A 43 -16.16 7.85 0.05
C THR A 43 -16.15 6.86 1.21
N THR A 44 -16.48 5.61 0.92
CA THR A 44 -16.41 4.51 1.89
C THR A 44 -15.00 3.92 1.97
N ARG A 45 -14.74 3.18 3.06
CA ARG A 45 -13.51 2.41 3.25
C ARG A 45 -13.21 1.46 2.09
N GLU A 46 -14.24 0.74 1.63
CA GLU A 46 -14.12 -0.19 0.51
C GLU A 46 -13.74 0.53 -0.80
N GLN A 47 -14.30 1.71 -1.03
CA GLN A 47 -13.94 2.54 -2.18
C GLN A 47 -12.49 3.04 -2.08
N VAL A 48 -12.03 3.44 -0.90
CA VAL A 48 -10.62 3.82 -0.68
C VAL A 48 -9.70 2.65 -1.01
N LEU A 49 -10.02 1.42 -0.56
CA LEU A 49 -9.27 0.21 -0.92
C LEU A 49 -9.27 -0.04 -2.43
N SER A 50 -10.37 0.26 -3.11
CA SER A 50 -10.47 0.12 -4.56
C SER A 50 -9.61 1.15 -5.31
N TYR A 51 -9.53 2.39 -4.81
CA TYR A 51 -8.79 3.48 -5.45
C TYR A 51 -7.30 3.45 -5.12
N LEU A 52 -6.96 3.31 -3.84
CA LEU A 52 -5.60 3.42 -3.34
C LEU A 52 -4.96 2.05 -3.03
N GLY A 53 -5.75 0.98 -3.03
CA GLY A 53 -5.29 -0.35 -2.61
C GLY A 53 -5.11 -0.48 -1.10
N PRO A 54 -4.41 -1.53 -0.62
CA PRO A 54 -4.14 -1.70 0.79
C PRO A 54 -3.21 -0.59 1.29
N PRO A 55 -3.46 -0.03 2.50
CA PRO A 55 -2.59 0.98 3.09
C PRO A 55 -1.23 0.40 3.49
N ASP A 56 -0.22 1.27 3.54
CA ASP A 56 1.11 0.90 4.03
C ASP A 56 1.14 0.85 5.56
N GLU A 57 0.35 1.72 6.23
CA GLU A 57 0.20 1.75 7.69
C GLU A 57 -1.26 1.99 8.09
N GLN A 58 -1.65 1.39 9.21
CA GLN A 58 -2.99 1.53 9.81
C GLN A 58 -2.86 1.84 11.30
N TYR A 59 -3.63 2.82 11.77
CA TYR A 59 -3.69 3.22 13.17
C TYR A 59 -5.14 3.32 13.63
N GLU A 60 -5.46 2.66 14.73
CA GLU A 60 -6.74 2.85 15.41
C GLU A 60 -6.69 4.10 16.30
N MET A 61 -7.75 4.88 16.27
CA MET A 61 -7.91 6.07 17.10
C MET A 61 -8.81 5.76 18.30
N ALA A 62 -8.56 6.43 19.43
CA ALA A 62 -9.24 6.18 20.72
C ALA A 62 -10.78 6.35 20.66
N GLU A 63 -11.31 7.07 19.68
CA GLU A 63 -12.76 7.32 19.50
C GLU A 63 -13.42 6.37 18.49
N GLY A 64 -12.81 5.23 18.18
CA GLY A 64 -13.33 4.26 17.22
C GLY A 64 -13.15 4.66 15.74
N GLY A 65 -12.32 5.68 15.49
CA GLY A 65 -11.86 6.04 14.15
C GLY A 65 -10.63 5.23 13.76
N GLU A 66 -10.32 5.24 12.48
CA GLU A 66 -9.14 4.59 11.91
C GLU A 66 -8.43 5.54 10.97
N THR A 67 -7.10 5.48 10.94
CA THR A 67 -6.27 6.26 10.02
C THR A 67 -5.42 5.32 9.17
N TRP A 68 -5.50 5.50 7.88
CA TRP A 68 -4.69 4.80 6.89
C TRP A 68 -3.68 5.73 6.27
N ILE A 69 -2.45 5.27 6.13
CA ILE A 69 -1.37 6.03 5.52
C ILE A 69 -0.82 5.26 4.32
N TYR A 70 -0.64 5.98 3.24
CA TYR A 70 -0.12 5.50 1.98
C TYR A 70 1.13 6.28 1.63
N TYR A 71 2.15 5.58 1.15
CA TYR A 71 3.40 6.17 0.68
C TYR A 71 3.68 5.78 -0.77
N ASP A 72 4.15 6.73 -1.55
CA ASP A 72 4.68 6.50 -2.88
C ASP A 72 6.00 7.26 -3.04
N VAL A 73 7.01 6.58 -3.57
CA VAL A 73 8.35 7.15 -3.74
C VAL A 73 8.55 7.47 -5.21
N LYS A 74 8.62 8.76 -5.53
CA LYS A 74 8.97 9.23 -6.87
C LYS A 74 10.46 9.51 -6.94
N LYS A 75 11.15 8.74 -7.76
CA LYS A 75 12.54 9.03 -8.14
C LYS A 75 12.54 10.02 -9.29
N SER A 76 13.43 11.03 -9.24
CA SER A 76 13.65 11.88 -10.40
C SER A 76 14.27 11.07 -11.54
N THR A 77 14.11 11.52 -12.77
CA THR A 77 14.71 10.89 -13.97
C THR A 77 16.24 10.76 -13.85
N LEU A 78 16.87 11.66 -13.10
CA LEU A 78 18.31 11.61 -12.80
C LEU A 78 18.65 10.49 -11.80
N ALA A 79 17.75 10.23 -10.82
CA ALA A 79 17.92 9.13 -9.86
C ALA A 79 17.77 7.74 -10.50
N GLU A 80 17.17 7.64 -11.67
CA GLU A 80 17.04 6.39 -12.43
C GLU A 80 18.27 6.08 -13.30
N THR A 81 19.25 6.99 -13.37
CA THR A 81 20.47 6.81 -14.16
C THR A 81 21.41 5.85 -13.46
N PRO A 82 21.80 4.72 -14.09
CA PRO A 82 22.75 3.78 -13.51
C PRO A 82 24.10 4.49 -13.23
N TYR A 83 24.71 4.17 -12.09
CA TYR A 83 26.00 4.64 -11.56
C TYR A 83 26.04 6.02 -10.90
N ILE A 84 25.13 6.95 -11.18
CA ILE A 84 25.17 8.31 -10.63
C ILE A 84 23.84 8.75 -10.01
N GLY A 85 22.74 8.01 -10.27
CA GLY A 85 21.39 8.40 -9.89
C GLY A 85 21.17 8.56 -8.38
N ASP A 86 21.76 7.68 -7.57
CA ASP A 86 21.63 7.74 -6.11
C ASP A 86 22.38 8.90 -5.45
N SER A 87 23.35 9.50 -6.17
CA SER A 87 24.16 10.61 -5.65
C SER A 87 23.66 12.00 -6.07
N ILE A 88 22.83 12.09 -7.10
CA ILE A 88 22.43 13.38 -7.72
C ILE A 88 20.91 13.53 -7.80
N GLY A 89 20.16 12.42 -7.70
CA GLY A 89 18.70 12.44 -7.88
C GLY A 89 17.94 12.76 -6.60
N ASP A 90 17.05 13.76 -6.65
CA ASP A 90 16.11 14.02 -5.56
C ASP A 90 15.03 12.95 -5.51
N LYS A 91 14.81 12.40 -4.33
CA LYS A 91 13.68 11.52 -4.03
C LYS A 91 12.56 12.36 -3.42
N LYS A 92 11.38 12.25 -4.00
CA LYS A 92 10.17 12.85 -3.44
C LYS A 92 9.26 11.74 -2.93
N TYR A 93 8.69 11.97 -1.77
CA TYR A 93 7.78 11.04 -1.11
C TYR A 93 6.38 11.63 -1.12
N ASP A 94 5.48 11.00 -1.83
CA ASP A 94 4.07 11.34 -1.77
C ASP A 94 3.43 10.55 -0.63
N MET A 95 2.74 11.24 0.26
CA MET A 95 2.04 10.66 1.41
C MET A 95 0.57 11.04 1.34
N VAL A 96 -0.31 10.05 1.48
CA VAL A 96 -1.74 10.27 1.67
C VAL A 96 -2.16 9.73 3.03
N LYS A 97 -2.79 10.57 3.83
CA LYS A 97 -3.38 10.21 5.11
C LYS A 97 -4.89 10.28 5.00
N VAL A 98 -5.55 9.14 5.16
CA VAL A 98 -7.01 9.01 5.16
C VAL A 98 -7.48 8.68 6.57
N THR A 99 -8.36 9.50 7.13
CA THR A 99 -8.97 9.25 8.44
C THR A 99 -10.43 8.89 8.25
N PHE A 100 -10.84 7.81 8.89
CA PHE A 100 -12.23 7.31 8.85
C PHE A 100 -12.97 7.61 10.16
N SER A 101 -14.25 7.84 10.02
CA SER A 101 -15.23 7.81 11.10
C SER A 101 -16.22 6.70 10.77
N GLY A 102 -16.14 5.57 11.47
CA GLY A 102 -16.83 4.35 11.08
C GLY A 102 -16.34 3.86 9.70
N ASP A 103 -17.23 3.77 8.73
CA ASP A 103 -16.93 3.27 7.38
C ASP A 103 -16.73 4.38 6.34
N ILE A 104 -16.87 5.64 6.74
CA ILE A 104 -16.81 6.80 5.83
C ILE A 104 -15.53 7.60 6.08
N VAL A 105 -14.93 8.10 5.01
CA VAL A 105 -13.79 9.01 5.05
C VAL A 105 -14.19 10.33 5.70
N LYS A 106 -13.53 10.69 6.78
CA LYS A 106 -13.70 11.98 7.45
C LYS A 106 -12.76 13.05 6.88
N THR A 107 -11.50 12.68 6.68
CA THR A 107 -10.50 13.57 6.09
C THR A 107 -9.56 12.79 5.16
N CYS A 108 -9.12 13.45 4.11
CA CYS A 108 -8.08 12.95 3.21
C CYS A 108 -7.06 14.04 2.98
N ILE A 109 -5.81 13.79 3.34
CA ILE A 109 -4.71 14.76 3.27
C ILE A 109 -3.61 14.19 2.39
N TYR A 110 -3.25 14.90 1.33
CA TYR A 110 -2.10 14.60 0.48
C TYR A 110 -0.94 15.53 0.82
N ARG A 111 0.26 14.99 0.90
CA ARG A 111 1.51 15.75 1.07
C ARG A 111 2.59 15.18 0.16
N SER A 112 3.35 16.05 -0.47
CA SER A 112 4.61 15.70 -1.11
C SER A 112 5.74 16.17 -0.20
N LEU A 113 6.59 15.26 0.21
CA LEU A 113 7.67 15.46 1.17
C LEU A 113 9.02 15.27 0.47
N THR A 114 10.02 16.02 0.90
CA THR A 114 11.42 15.73 0.57
C THR A 114 11.92 14.53 1.39
N GLU A 115 13.08 13.97 1.03
CA GLU A 115 13.68 12.88 1.80
C GLU A 115 13.96 13.27 3.25
N GLU A 116 14.41 14.51 3.48
CA GLU A 116 14.70 15.05 4.81
C GLU A 116 13.42 15.17 5.66
N GLU A 117 12.36 15.70 5.09
CA GLU A 117 11.05 15.83 5.75
C GLU A 117 10.42 14.46 6.03
N PHE A 118 10.59 13.51 5.12
CA PHE A 118 10.11 12.14 5.31
C PHE A 118 10.81 11.44 6.47
N GLN A 119 12.13 11.58 6.57
CA GLN A 119 12.91 11.01 7.67
C GLN A 119 12.60 11.67 9.02
N GLN A 120 12.32 12.97 9.04
CA GLN A 120 11.93 13.70 10.26
C GLN A 120 10.45 13.46 10.65
N GLY A 121 9.55 13.35 9.69
CA GLY A 121 8.12 13.18 9.89
C GLY A 121 7.67 11.73 10.11
N GLY A 122 8.39 10.77 9.55
CA GLY A 122 8.14 9.33 9.74
C GLY A 122 8.44 8.82 11.16
N SER A 123 9.06 9.66 11.99
CA SER A 123 9.36 9.37 13.41
C SER A 123 8.38 10.02 14.39
N SER A 124 7.34 10.69 13.92
CA SER A 124 6.31 11.25 14.80
C SER A 124 5.30 10.18 15.17
N LYS A 125 5.61 9.48 16.28
CA LYS A 125 4.65 8.65 17.01
C LYS A 125 3.48 9.49 17.53
#